data_66ab4c57e995d706ef646e0643097bdb
#
_entry.id   66ab4c57e995d706ef646e0643097bdb
#
_cell.length_a   1.000
_cell.length_b   1.000
_cell.length_c   1.000
_cell.angle_alpha   90.00
_cell.angle_beta   90.00
_cell.angle_gamma   90.00
#
_symmetry.space_group_name_H-M   'P 1'
#
loop_
_entity.id
_entity.type
_entity.pdbx_description
1 polymer ?
#
loop_
_entity_poly.entity_id
_entity_poly.type
_entity_poly.pdbx_seq_one_letter_code
_entity_poly.pdbx_strand_id
1 'polypeptide(L)'
;MSNVTSGIGAKLTVGATNIGTITKITSPQMKRASIDVTTLASPNGFKQFIAGLADPGKFTVEGFFDTADSGQNLLYNKFVNGSVDTYTITFPSITGASWTASCFIDELDLGANVDMTKPLDFKASFQVSGQPNIGTTVTAGLSGLTLTGTTGTLSPTFANGTYAYAYTFTTSTTITVTPAATTQQQYTMYVDGVNQGTFNTGSVSPSIPYATAGTTHEIDLVIANTGFTPVTYSIIAVRTS
;
A
#
# COMPACT_ATOMS: atom_id res chain seq x y z
N MET A 1 1.49 0.70 18.06
CA MET A 1 0.25 -0.15 18.12
C MET A 1 0.37 -1.22 17.06
N SER A 2 -0.14 -2.43 17.32
CA SER A 2 -0.12 -3.50 16.32
C SER A 2 -1.14 -3.19 15.22
N ASN A 3 -0.74 -3.19 13.94
CA ASN A 3 -1.63 -3.01 12.78
C ASN A 3 -2.34 -4.32 12.39
N VAL A 4 -2.70 -5.15 13.37
CA VAL A 4 -3.48 -6.35 13.14
C VAL A 4 -4.91 -5.95 12.81
N THR A 5 -5.38 -6.33 11.63
CA THR A 5 -6.73 -6.03 11.13
C THR A 5 -7.35 -7.23 10.42
N SER A 6 -8.66 -7.17 10.21
CA SER A 6 -9.36 -8.17 9.38
C SER A 6 -9.03 -7.98 7.90
N GLY A 7 -9.22 -9.01 7.08
CA GLY A 7 -9.04 -8.95 5.63
C GLY A 7 -10.14 -8.18 4.87
N ILE A 8 -11.11 -7.58 5.56
CA ILE A 8 -12.22 -6.84 4.94
C ILE A 8 -11.66 -5.65 4.16
N GLY A 9 -12.00 -5.56 2.87
CA GLY A 9 -11.52 -4.52 1.97
C GLY A 9 -10.26 -4.90 1.17
N ALA A 10 -9.74 -6.12 1.32
CA ALA A 10 -8.72 -6.64 0.43
C ALA A 10 -9.26 -6.76 -1.00
N LYS A 11 -8.41 -6.48 -1.99
CA LYS A 11 -8.76 -6.51 -3.42
C LYS A 11 -7.71 -7.26 -4.20
N LEU A 12 -8.14 -7.92 -5.28
CA LEU A 12 -7.25 -8.45 -6.31
C LEU A 12 -7.48 -7.67 -7.60
N THR A 13 -6.39 -7.19 -8.21
CA THR A 13 -6.43 -6.53 -9.50
C THR A 13 -5.48 -7.19 -10.49
N VAL A 14 -5.84 -7.15 -11.77
CA VAL A 14 -4.95 -7.45 -12.89
C VAL A 14 -4.87 -6.20 -13.76
N GLY A 15 -3.68 -5.59 -13.83
CA GLY A 15 -3.56 -4.25 -14.37
C GLY A 15 -4.44 -3.25 -13.60
N ALA A 16 -5.31 -2.53 -14.30
CA ALA A 16 -6.26 -1.58 -13.70
C ALA A 16 -7.62 -2.21 -13.34
N THR A 17 -7.86 -3.48 -13.69
CA THR A 17 -9.17 -4.13 -13.52
C THR A 17 -9.23 -4.83 -12.16
N ASN A 18 -10.26 -4.50 -11.37
CA ASN A 18 -10.54 -5.19 -10.11
C ASN A 18 -11.37 -6.44 -10.36
N ILE A 19 -11.08 -7.50 -9.63
CA ILE A 19 -11.85 -8.75 -9.63
C ILE A 19 -12.83 -8.65 -8.46
N GLY A 20 -14.10 -8.63 -8.77
CA GLY A 20 -15.19 -8.45 -7.80
C GLY A 20 -15.55 -9.74 -7.05
N THR A 21 -16.45 -9.58 -6.09
CA THR A 21 -17.12 -10.67 -5.33
C THR A 21 -16.20 -11.67 -4.62
N ILE A 22 -14.93 -11.29 -4.36
CA ILE A 22 -13.96 -12.14 -3.65
C ILE A 22 -14.35 -12.28 -2.18
N THR A 23 -14.39 -13.51 -1.70
CA THR A 23 -14.65 -13.85 -0.29
C THR A 23 -13.39 -14.30 0.43
N LYS A 24 -12.40 -14.86 -0.29
CA LYS A 24 -11.17 -15.38 0.30
C LYS A 24 -10.00 -15.30 -0.67
N ILE A 25 -8.84 -14.91 -0.14
CA ILE A 25 -7.55 -14.97 -0.81
C ILE A 25 -6.61 -15.78 0.08
N THR A 26 -6.01 -16.83 -0.47
CA THR A 26 -5.00 -17.64 0.23
C THR A 26 -3.63 -17.25 -0.30
N SER A 27 -2.75 -16.78 0.57
CA SER A 27 -1.40 -16.35 0.21
C SER A 27 -0.54 -17.50 -0.32
N PRO A 28 0.42 -17.26 -1.23
CA PRO A 28 1.32 -18.28 -1.70
C PRO A 28 2.29 -18.70 -0.60
N GLN A 29 2.60 -19.99 -0.58
CA GLN A 29 3.63 -20.55 0.29
C GLN A 29 4.95 -20.58 -0.47
N MET A 30 5.79 -19.60 -0.23
CA MET A 30 7.15 -19.59 -0.79
C MET A 30 8.01 -20.64 -0.11
N LYS A 31 8.73 -21.43 -0.90
CA LYS A 31 9.64 -22.47 -0.43
C LYS A 31 11.02 -22.29 -1.06
N ARG A 32 12.03 -22.77 -0.37
CA ARG A 32 13.39 -22.82 -0.92
C ARG A 32 13.96 -24.21 -0.70
N ALA A 33 14.52 -24.78 -1.75
CA ALA A 33 15.23 -26.05 -1.62
C ALA A 33 16.50 -25.86 -0.79
N SER A 34 16.82 -26.82 0.07
CA SER A 34 18.12 -26.93 0.73
C SER A 34 18.96 -28.01 0.05
N ILE A 35 20.17 -27.69 -0.34
CA ILE A 35 21.10 -28.60 -0.99
C ILE A 35 22.11 -29.03 0.07
N ASP A 36 22.18 -30.34 0.35
CA ASP A 36 23.15 -30.92 1.29
C ASP A 36 24.55 -30.90 0.66
N VAL A 37 25.46 -30.20 1.31
CA VAL A 37 26.90 -30.12 0.93
C VAL A 37 27.79 -30.67 2.02
N THR A 38 27.26 -31.57 2.84
CA THR A 38 28.01 -32.23 3.92
C THR A 38 29.15 -33.08 3.36
N THR A 39 30.32 -32.96 3.93
CA THR A 39 31.51 -33.78 3.63
C THR A 39 32.04 -34.45 4.89
N LEU A 40 32.95 -35.41 4.75
CA LEU A 40 33.61 -36.00 5.89
C LEU A 40 34.44 -35.02 6.73
N ALA A 41 34.74 -33.85 6.17
CA ALA A 41 35.45 -32.75 6.83
C ALA A 41 34.50 -31.73 7.45
N SER A 42 33.17 -31.99 7.46
CA SER A 42 32.21 -31.07 8.05
C SER A 42 32.42 -30.91 9.56
N PRO A 43 32.51 -29.66 10.07
CA PRO A 43 32.92 -29.43 11.45
C PRO A 43 31.88 -29.95 12.44
N ASN A 44 32.36 -30.51 13.55
CA ASN A 44 31.54 -30.97 14.68
C ASN A 44 30.47 -32.04 14.35
N GLY A 45 30.60 -32.76 13.20
CA GLY A 45 29.67 -33.81 12.81
C GLY A 45 28.27 -33.33 12.42
N PHE A 46 28.10 -32.03 12.13
CA PHE A 46 26.82 -31.49 11.68
C PHE A 46 26.74 -31.41 10.17
N LYS A 47 25.53 -31.64 9.65
CA LYS A 47 25.22 -31.43 8.23
C LYS A 47 25.35 -29.96 7.83
N GLN A 48 25.87 -29.75 6.63
CA GLN A 48 25.97 -28.42 6.00
C GLN A 48 25.02 -28.33 4.81
N PHE A 49 24.30 -27.20 4.70
CA PHE A 49 23.36 -26.95 3.63
C PHE A 49 23.61 -25.61 2.99
N ILE A 50 23.41 -25.53 1.67
CA ILE A 50 23.32 -24.27 0.93
C ILE A 50 21.91 -24.07 0.41
N ALA A 51 21.52 -22.80 0.22
CA ALA A 51 20.22 -22.43 -0.30
C ALA A 51 20.15 -22.68 -1.82
N GLY A 52 19.19 -23.49 -2.25
CA GLY A 52 18.86 -23.70 -3.66
C GLY A 52 17.91 -22.64 -4.22
N LEU A 53 17.30 -22.93 -5.37
CA LEU A 53 16.29 -22.06 -5.98
C LEU A 53 15.07 -21.93 -5.09
N ALA A 54 14.46 -20.74 -5.10
CA ALA A 54 13.20 -20.47 -4.43
C ALA A 54 12.04 -20.78 -5.39
N ASP A 55 11.03 -21.47 -4.87
CA ASP A 55 9.73 -21.64 -5.50
C ASP A 55 8.79 -20.59 -4.90
N PRO A 56 8.23 -19.66 -5.70
CA PRO A 56 7.32 -18.64 -5.20
C PRO A 56 5.94 -19.19 -4.84
N GLY A 57 5.62 -20.43 -5.23
CA GLY A 57 4.37 -21.11 -4.91
C GLY A 57 3.16 -20.63 -5.71
N LYS A 58 1.99 -20.99 -5.19
CA LYS A 58 0.68 -20.65 -5.77
C LYS A 58 -0.15 -19.88 -4.76
N PHE A 59 -1.03 -19.01 -5.23
CA PHE A 59 -2.10 -18.44 -4.41
C PHE A 59 -3.47 -18.77 -5.03
N THR A 60 -4.50 -18.80 -4.20
CA THR A 60 -5.87 -19.09 -4.65
C THR A 60 -6.80 -17.97 -4.23
N VAL A 61 -7.81 -17.74 -5.06
CA VAL A 61 -8.87 -16.78 -4.83
C VAL A 61 -10.21 -17.50 -4.96
N GLU A 62 -11.08 -17.29 -4.00
CA GLU A 62 -12.43 -17.85 -3.97
C GLU A 62 -13.42 -16.69 -3.84
N GLY A 63 -14.59 -16.85 -4.43
CA GLY A 63 -15.64 -15.83 -4.38
C GLY A 63 -16.94 -16.32 -4.99
N PHE A 64 -17.85 -15.38 -5.23
CA PHE A 64 -19.10 -15.67 -5.90
C PHE A 64 -18.99 -15.39 -7.39
N PHE A 65 -19.52 -16.29 -8.20
CA PHE A 65 -19.55 -16.13 -9.64
C PHE A 65 -20.57 -15.06 -10.04
N ASP A 66 -20.09 -14.04 -10.76
CA ASP A 66 -20.90 -12.96 -11.29
C ASP A 66 -20.58 -12.77 -12.78
N THR A 67 -21.52 -13.10 -13.65
CA THR A 67 -21.37 -12.98 -15.09
C THR A 67 -21.23 -11.53 -15.57
N ALA A 68 -21.64 -10.55 -14.78
CA ALA A 68 -21.51 -9.13 -15.07
C ALA A 68 -20.15 -8.56 -14.62
N ASP A 69 -19.37 -9.29 -13.82
CA ASP A 69 -18.07 -8.84 -13.36
C ASP A 69 -17.02 -8.89 -14.48
N SER A 70 -16.54 -7.71 -14.87
CA SER A 70 -15.53 -7.59 -15.94
C SER A 70 -14.19 -8.21 -15.56
N GLY A 71 -13.85 -8.27 -14.27
CA GLY A 71 -12.65 -8.89 -13.77
C GLY A 71 -12.68 -10.40 -13.92
N GLN A 72 -13.79 -11.06 -13.57
CA GLN A 72 -13.95 -12.50 -13.77
C GLN A 72 -13.93 -12.89 -15.25
N ASN A 73 -14.59 -12.12 -16.11
CA ASN A 73 -14.52 -12.32 -17.55
C ASN A 73 -13.09 -12.14 -18.10
N LEU A 74 -12.33 -11.20 -17.55
CA LEU A 74 -10.92 -11.01 -17.89
C LEU A 74 -10.08 -12.21 -17.45
N LEU A 75 -10.32 -12.79 -16.27
CA LEU A 75 -9.64 -14.02 -15.80
C LEU A 75 -9.85 -15.18 -16.77
N TYR A 76 -11.07 -15.37 -17.26
CA TYR A 76 -11.35 -16.39 -18.26
C TYR A 76 -10.51 -16.21 -19.53
N ASN A 77 -10.46 -14.98 -20.06
CA ASN A 77 -9.65 -14.68 -21.25
C ASN A 77 -8.15 -14.91 -21.00
N LYS A 78 -7.65 -14.54 -19.82
CA LYS A 78 -6.26 -14.75 -19.42
C LYS A 78 -5.92 -16.25 -19.28
N PHE A 79 -6.83 -17.03 -18.73
CA PHE A 79 -6.69 -18.47 -18.63
C PHE A 79 -6.61 -19.13 -20.03
N VAL A 80 -7.54 -18.80 -20.93
CA VAL A 80 -7.57 -19.35 -22.29
C VAL A 80 -6.30 -18.98 -23.07
N ASN A 81 -5.80 -17.77 -22.91
CA ASN A 81 -4.60 -17.30 -23.61
C ASN A 81 -3.29 -17.77 -22.98
N GLY A 82 -3.32 -18.33 -21.77
CA GLY A 82 -2.12 -18.77 -21.03
C GLY A 82 -1.13 -17.64 -20.74
N SER A 83 -1.63 -16.40 -20.65
CA SER A 83 -0.75 -15.23 -20.46
C SER A 83 -0.21 -15.13 -19.04
N VAL A 84 1.05 -14.71 -18.93
CA VAL A 84 1.64 -14.29 -17.65
C VAL A 84 1.39 -12.80 -17.48
N ASP A 85 0.65 -12.44 -16.46
CA ASP A 85 0.26 -11.06 -16.17
C ASP A 85 0.63 -10.65 -14.75
N THR A 86 0.65 -9.35 -14.48
CA THR A 86 0.90 -8.83 -13.14
C THR A 86 -0.40 -8.75 -12.36
N TYR A 87 -0.45 -9.48 -11.26
CA TYR A 87 -1.55 -9.48 -10.30
C TYR A 87 -1.14 -8.75 -9.03
N THR A 88 -2.03 -7.94 -8.49
CA THR A 88 -1.79 -7.19 -7.26
C THR A 88 -2.89 -7.47 -6.25
N ILE A 89 -2.51 -7.99 -5.10
CA ILE A 89 -3.37 -8.10 -3.92
C ILE A 89 -3.12 -6.86 -3.07
N THR A 90 -4.14 -6.02 -2.93
CA THR A 90 -4.09 -4.86 -2.05
C THR A 90 -4.80 -5.21 -0.75
N PHE A 91 -4.09 -5.11 0.36
CA PHE A 91 -4.65 -5.30 1.69
C PHE A 91 -5.45 -4.07 2.12
N PRO A 92 -6.28 -4.18 3.19
CA PRO A 92 -7.04 -3.04 3.70
C PRO A 92 -6.15 -1.82 3.93
N SER A 93 -6.66 -0.64 3.66
CA SER A 93 -5.91 0.63 3.70
C SER A 93 -5.17 0.89 5.00
N ILE A 94 -5.69 0.37 6.12
CA ILE A 94 -5.04 0.49 7.44
C ILE A 94 -3.68 -0.24 7.53
N THR A 95 -3.44 -1.25 6.68
CA THR A 95 -2.15 -1.95 6.62
C THR A 95 -1.17 -1.30 5.66
N GLY A 96 -1.67 -0.54 4.67
CA GLY A 96 -0.88 0.09 3.62
C GLY A 96 -0.01 -0.88 2.82
N ALA A 97 -0.31 -2.17 2.85
CA ALA A 97 0.49 -3.20 2.21
C ALA A 97 -0.16 -3.68 0.91
N SER A 98 0.65 -4.03 -0.07
CA SER A 98 0.24 -4.75 -1.26
C SER A 98 1.20 -5.88 -1.57
N TRP A 99 0.72 -6.85 -2.30
CA TRP A 99 1.52 -7.95 -2.80
C TRP A 99 1.35 -8.03 -4.31
N THR A 100 2.44 -7.94 -5.05
CA THR A 100 2.43 -7.91 -6.51
C THR A 100 3.29 -9.03 -7.05
N ALA A 101 2.77 -9.80 -7.99
CA ALA A 101 3.50 -10.88 -8.63
C ALA A 101 3.09 -11.06 -10.09
N SER A 102 4.03 -11.50 -10.90
CA SER A 102 3.74 -12.03 -12.24
C SER A 102 3.23 -13.45 -12.08
N CYS A 103 2.05 -13.75 -12.61
CA CYS A 103 1.40 -15.04 -12.46
C CYS A 103 0.68 -15.43 -13.75
N PHE A 104 0.48 -16.73 -13.92
CA PHE A 104 -0.51 -17.24 -14.86
C PHE A 104 -1.55 -18.06 -14.09
N ILE A 105 -2.75 -18.17 -14.67
CA ILE A 105 -3.84 -18.94 -14.07
C ILE A 105 -3.64 -20.39 -14.49
N ASP A 106 -3.51 -21.29 -13.52
CA ASP A 106 -3.33 -22.72 -13.76
C ASP A 106 -4.61 -23.55 -13.52
N GLU A 107 -5.55 -22.98 -12.76
CA GLU A 107 -6.87 -23.58 -12.55
C GLU A 107 -7.91 -22.46 -12.46
N LEU A 108 -9.00 -22.59 -13.19
CA LEU A 108 -10.11 -21.65 -13.16
C LEU A 108 -11.43 -22.42 -13.16
N ASP A 109 -12.23 -22.17 -12.14
CA ASP A 109 -13.55 -22.76 -11.97
C ASP A 109 -14.58 -21.63 -11.84
N LEU A 110 -15.50 -21.56 -12.78
CA LEU A 110 -16.54 -20.53 -12.85
C LEU A 110 -17.91 -21.21 -12.78
N GLY A 111 -18.67 -20.87 -11.74
CA GLY A 111 -19.99 -21.43 -11.52
C GLY A 111 -19.98 -22.85 -10.93
N ALA A 112 -18.93 -23.21 -10.19
CA ALA A 112 -18.90 -24.47 -9.44
C ALA A 112 -20.04 -24.59 -8.44
N ASN A 113 -20.40 -25.81 -8.13
CA ASN A 113 -21.39 -26.15 -7.10
C ASN A 113 -22.76 -25.50 -7.32
N VAL A 114 -23.43 -25.84 -8.44
CA VAL A 114 -24.81 -25.43 -8.70
C VAL A 114 -25.73 -26.11 -7.66
N ASP A 115 -26.09 -25.35 -6.63
CA ASP A 115 -26.94 -25.79 -5.52
C ASP A 115 -28.06 -24.76 -5.33
N MET A 116 -29.30 -25.21 -5.17
CA MET A 116 -30.46 -24.32 -4.96
C MET A 116 -30.38 -23.49 -3.68
N THR A 117 -29.51 -23.86 -2.75
CA THR A 117 -29.38 -23.23 -1.43
C THR A 117 -28.17 -22.31 -1.30
N LYS A 118 -27.30 -22.23 -2.33
CA LYS A 118 -26.04 -21.50 -2.30
C LYS A 118 -25.88 -20.64 -3.56
N PRO A 119 -25.23 -19.49 -3.45
CA PRO A 119 -24.80 -18.76 -4.64
C PRO A 119 -23.77 -19.58 -5.42
N LEU A 120 -23.66 -19.30 -6.72
CA LEU A 120 -22.62 -19.91 -7.56
C LEU A 120 -21.25 -19.44 -7.11
N ASP A 121 -20.32 -20.35 -6.96
CA ASP A 121 -18.96 -20.06 -6.55
C ASP A 121 -18.04 -19.87 -7.76
N PHE A 122 -17.00 -19.07 -7.60
CA PHE A 122 -15.85 -19.10 -8.48
C PHE A 122 -14.57 -19.37 -7.68
N LYS A 123 -13.62 -20.03 -8.33
CA LYS A 123 -12.29 -20.28 -7.78
C LYS A 123 -11.25 -20.12 -8.89
N ALA A 124 -10.16 -19.44 -8.57
CA ALA A 124 -9.00 -19.34 -9.44
C ALA A 124 -7.72 -19.65 -8.67
N SER A 125 -6.84 -20.43 -9.29
CA SER A 125 -5.50 -20.72 -8.79
C SER A 125 -4.48 -20.05 -9.71
N PHE A 126 -3.49 -19.40 -9.10
CA PHE A 126 -2.47 -18.60 -9.78
C PHE A 126 -1.09 -19.17 -9.44
N GLN A 127 -0.36 -19.62 -10.44
CA GLN A 127 1.04 -19.99 -10.30
C GLN A 127 1.90 -18.72 -10.44
N VAL A 128 2.65 -18.43 -9.39
CA VAL A 128 3.57 -17.30 -9.39
C VAL A 128 4.80 -17.63 -10.25
N SER A 129 5.19 -16.72 -11.10
CA SER A 129 6.38 -16.80 -11.96
C SER A 129 7.36 -15.69 -11.58
N GLY A 130 8.55 -16.08 -11.16
CA GLY A 130 9.57 -15.13 -10.70
C GLY A 130 9.40 -14.71 -9.25
N GLN A 131 10.11 -13.67 -8.85
CA GLN A 131 10.09 -13.17 -7.47
C GLN A 131 8.87 -12.28 -7.24
N PRO A 132 7.98 -12.61 -6.29
CA PRO A 132 6.89 -11.71 -5.89
C PRO A 132 7.46 -10.50 -5.13
N ASN A 133 6.83 -9.36 -5.32
CA ASN A 133 7.13 -8.14 -4.57
C ASN A 133 6.10 -7.96 -3.46
N ILE A 134 6.53 -8.02 -2.21
CA ILE A 134 5.71 -7.67 -1.07
C ILE A 134 5.88 -6.18 -0.83
N GLY A 135 4.89 -5.41 -1.27
CA GLY A 135 4.86 -3.96 -1.12
C GLY A 135 4.58 -3.56 0.34
N THR A 136 5.54 -3.76 1.20
CA THR A 136 5.66 -3.03 2.47
C THR A 136 6.44 -1.73 2.24
N THR A 137 6.57 -1.33 0.99
CA THR A 137 7.30 -0.13 0.62
C THR A 137 6.54 1.07 1.14
N VAL A 138 7.15 1.80 2.03
CA VAL A 138 6.70 3.12 2.46
C VAL A 138 6.52 3.98 1.20
N THR A 139 5.51 4.84 1.15
CA THR A 139 5.40 5.79 0.03
C THR A 139 6.73 6.53 -0.12
N ALA A 140 7.06 6.99 -1.31
CA ALA A 140 8.31 7.74 -1.52
C ALA A 140 8.38 9.00 -0.64
N GLY A 141 7.29 9.35 0.04
CA GLY A 141 7.17 10.52 0.88
C GLY A 141 7.15 11.81 0.09
N LEU A 142 7.33 12.90 0.78
CA LEU A 142 7.44 14.22 0.16
C LEU A 142 8.87 14.47 -0.35
N SER A 143 8.98 15.21 -1.45
CA SER A 143 10.24 15.77 -1.95
C SER A 143 10.44 17.24 -1.52
N GLY A 144 9.40 17.87 -0.97
CA GLY A 144 9.43 19.23 -0.47
C GLY A 144 8.20 19.55 0.37
N LEU A 145 8.33 20.54 1.24
CA LEU A 145 7.28 21.05 2.10
C LEU A 145 7.42 22.55 2.24
N THR A 146 6.43 23.29 1.77
CA THR A 146 6.42 24.76 1.84
C THR A 146 5.21 25.21 2.65
N LEU A 147 5.43 26.12 3.58
CA LEU A 147 4.38 26.80 4.34
C LEU A 147 4.46 28.31 4.07
N THR A 148 3.29 28.93 3.96
CA THR A 148 3.19 30.39 3.79
C THR A 148 2.99 31.05 5.13
N GLY A 149 3.88 31.94 5.50
CA GLY A 149 3.79 32.76 6.72
C GLY A 149 4.84 33.83 6.66
N THR A 150 4.54 35.05 7.12
CA THR A 150 5.51 36.15 7.12
C THR A 150 6.71 35.78 7.98
N THR A 151 7.92 35.88 7.43
CA THR A 151 9.17 35.45 8.07
C THR A 151 9.14 34.00 8.62
N GLY A 152 8.39 33.15 7.92
CA GLY A 152 8.21 31.76 8.36
C GLY A 152 9.48 30.92 8.27
N THR A 153 9.76 30.15 9.28
CA THR A 153 10.92 29.24 9.36
C THR A 153 10.48 27.85 9.73
N LEU A 154 10.84 26.87 8.91
CA LEU A 154 10.64 25.44 9.17
C LEU A 154 11.90 24.86 9.83
N SER A 155 11.72 24.20 10.97
CA SER A 155 12.82 23.59 11.74
C SER A 155 12.47 22.13 12.12
N PRO A 156 13.32 21.15 11.80
CA PRO A 156 14.49 21.30 10.94
C PRO A 156 14.12 21.70 9.51
N THR A 157 15.09 22.16 8.72
CA THR A 157 14.89 22.32 7.28
C THR A 157 14.39 21.01 6.67
N PHE A 158 13.48 21.11 5.69
CA PHE A 158 12.89 19.90 5.10
C PHE A 158 13.97 18.94 4.59
N ALA A 159 13.86 17.68 5.03
CA ALA A 159 14.71 16.58 4.57
C ALA A 159 13.86 15.32 4.40
N ASN A 160 14.13 14.56 3.33
CA ASN A 160 13.50 13.26 3.13
C ASN A 160 13.87 12.33 4.31
N GLY A 161 12.86 11.69 4.91
CA GLY A 161 13.03 10.85 6.10
C GLY A 161 12.88 11.56 7.44
N THR A 162 12.67 12.86 7.45
CA THR A 162 12.26 13.63 8.63
C THR A 162 10.75 13.83 8.59
N TYR A 163 10.06 13.47 9.68
CA TYR A 163 8.59 13.43 9.72
C TYR A 163 7.98 14.36 10.77
N ALA A 164 8.80 15.02 11.57
CA ALA A 164 8.36 15.97 12.60
C ALA A 164 9.07 17.32 12.41
N TYR A 165 8.28 18.39 12.38
CA TYR A 165 8.73 19.75 12.13
C TYR A 165 8.10 20.73 13.10
N ALA A 166 8.80 21.80 13.37
CA ALA A 166 8.26 23.03 13.95
C ALA A 166 8.25 24.13 12.88
N TYR A 167 7.18 24.91 12.79
CA TYR A 167 7.10 26.06 11.92
C TYR A 167 6.75 27.31 12.72
N THR A 168 7.60 28.29 12.70
CA THR A 168 7.37 29.58 13.38
C THR A 168 7.25 30.71 12.36
N PHE A 169 6.32 31.64 12.57
CA PHE A 169 6.10 32.77 11.69
C PHE A 169 5.53 33.95 12.45
N THR A 170 5.57 35.16 11.83
CA THR A 170 5.08 36.37 12.43
C THR A 170 3.87 36.93 11.64
N THR A 171 3.10 37.80 12.22
CA THR A 171 2.04 38.66 11.64
C THR A 171 1.02 38.08 10.68
N SER A 172 1.27 36.95 10.03
CA SER A 172 0.24 36.31 9.17
C SER A 172 -0.92 35.79 10.01
N THR A 173 -2.15 36.11 9.59
CA THR A 173 -3.38 35.65 10.25
C THR A 173 -3.87 34.28 9.72
N THR A 174 -3.27 33.81 8.65
CA THR A 174 -3.51 32.52 8.03
C THR A 174 -2.22 31.98 7.44
N ILE A 175 -2.09 30.65 7.40
CA ILE A 175 -1.05 29.97 6.63
C ILE A 175 -1.67 28.92 5.75
N THR A 176 -0.95 28.53 4.70
CA THR A 176 -1.26 27.36 3.87
C THR A 176 -0.05 26.44 3.78
N VAL A 177 -0.29 25.20 3.47
CA VAL A 177 0.75 24.16 3.29
C VAL A 177 0.71 23.66 1.86
N THR A 178 1.88 23.56 1.24
CA THR A 178 2.03 22.99 -0.11
C THR A 178 3.08 21.87 -0.04
N PRO A 179 2.65 20.64 0.12
CA PRO A 179 3.55 19.48 0.05
C PRO A 179 3.86 19.15 -1.41
N ALA A 180 5.13 18.91 -1.72
CA ALA A 180 5.57 18.46 -3.04
C ALA A 180 6.02 16.99 -2.99
N ALA A 181 5.85 16.27 -4.10
CA ALA A 181 6.37 14.92 -4.29
C ALA A 181 6.92 14.75 -5.70
N THR A 182 7.89 13.85 -5.89
CA THR A 182 8.52 13.58 -7.19
C THR A 182 7.50 13.05 -8.20
N THR A 183 6.56 12.21 -7.73
CA THR A 183 5.38 11.78 -8.47
C THR A 183 4.14 12.28 -7.73
N GLN A 184 3.10 12.69 -8.47
CA GLN A 184 1.87 13.17 -7.85
C GLN A 184 1.29 12.09 -6.93
N GLN A 185 1.02 12.46 -5.69
CA GLN A 185 0.45 11.63 -4.64
C GLN A 185 -0.74 12.35 -4.02
N GLN A 186 -1.56 11.63 -3.28
CA GLN A 186 -2.61 12.22 -2.45
C GLN A 186 -2.14 12.33 -1.00
N TYR A 187 -2.56 13.39 -0.34
CA TYR A 187 -2.42 13.55 1.11
C TYR A 187 -3.74 13.93 1.74
N THR A 188 -3.99 13.41 2.93
CA THR A 188 -5.09 13.85 3.79
C THR A 188 -4.51 14.76 4.85
N MET A 189 -5.09 15.96 4.98
CA MET A 189 -4.65 16.94 5.97
C MET A 189 -5.56 16.93 7.19
N TYR A 190 -4.94 16.96 8.35
CA TYR A 190 -5.62 17.16 9.64
C TYR A 190 -5.04 18.40 10.30
N VAL A 191 -5.89 19.18 10.97
CA VAL A 191 -5.49 20.31 11.82
C VAL A 191 -6.09 20.04 13.19
N ASP A 192 -5.25 19.95 14.21
CA ASP A 192 -5.64 19.59 15.59
C ASP A 192 -6.51 18.32 15.63
N GLY A 193 -6.15 17.34 14.81
CA GLY A 193 -6.87 16.07 14.67
C GLY A 193 -8.16 16.14 13.84
N VAL A 194 -8.58 17.30 13.34
CA VAL A 194 -9.78 17.47 12.51
C VAL A 194 -9.42 17.33 11.04
N ASN A 195 -10.08 16.41 10.32
CA ASN A 195 -9.87 16.17 8.89
C ASN A 195 -10.31 17.37 8.05
N GLN A 196 -9.39 17.94 7.28
CA GLN A 196 -9.60 19.07 6.37
C GLN A 196 -9.86 18.65 4.92
N GLY A 197 -9.74 17.35 4.61
CA GLY A 197 -9.93 16.79 3.28
C GLY A 197 -8.68 16.11 2.71
N THR A 198 -8.85 15.55 1.51
CA THR A 198 -7.78 14.90 0.75
C THR A 198 -7.45 15.72 -0.50
N PHE A 199 -6.18 15.97 -0.73
CA PHE A 199 -5.65 16.85 -1.77
C PHE A 199 -4.52 16.14 -2.53
N ASN A 200 -4.18 16.66 -3.71
CA ASN A 200 -3.01 16.21 -4.45
C ASN A 200 -1.74 16.98 -4.00
N THR A 201 -0.60 16.30 -3.96
CA THR A 201 0.70 16.96 -3.76
C THR A 201 0.95 17.98 -4.90
N GLY A 202 1.54 19.11 -4.55
CA GLY A 202 1.68 20.26 -5.43
C GLY A 202 0.50 21.23 -5.36
N SER A 203 -0.63 20.85 -4.75
CA SER A 203 -1.75 21.75 -4.52
C SER A 203 -1.61 22.46 -3.16
N VAL A 204 -2.03 23.72 -3.12
CA VAL A 204 -2.07 24.51 -1.89
C VAL A 204 -3.24 24.02 -1.02
N SER A 205 -3.00 23.84 0.27
CA SER A 205 -4.02 23.45 1.24
C SER A 205 -5.07 24.57 1.48
N PRO A 206 -6.21 24.24 2.10
CA PRO A 206 -7.05 25.25 2.73
C PRO A 206 -6.26 26.13 3.70
N SER A 207 -6.72 27.37 3.89
CA SER A 207 -6.12 28.31 4.85
C SER A 207 -6.38 27.87 6.28
N ILE A 208 -5.32 27.84 7.09
CA ILE A 208 -5.39 27.56 8.53
C ILE A 208 -5.34 28.90 9.28
N PRO A 209 -6.36 29.24 10.10
CA PRO A 209 -6.43 30.53 10.76
C PRO A 209 -5.50 30.62 11.99
N TYR A 210 -4.84 31.76 12.15
CA TYR A 210 -4.00 32.12 13.30
C TYR A 210 -4.40 33.52 13.78
N ALA A 211 -5.43 33.62 14.61
CA ALA A 211 -6.02 34.90 14.97
C ALA A 211 -5.09 35.81 15.75
N THR A 212 -4.33 35.25 16.70
CA THR A 212 -3.49 36.02 17.62
C THR A 212 -2.08 35.44 17.74
N ALA A 213 -1.13 36.23 18.20
CA ALA A 213 0.19 35.75 18.59
C ALA A 213 0.06 34.68 19.71
N GLY A 214 0.87 33.65 19.63
CA GLY A 214 0.82 32.47 20.51
C GLY A 214 -0.15 31.38 20.05
N THR A 215 -0.97 31.61 19.01
CA THR A 215 -1.81 30.56 18.44
C THR A 215 -0.92 29.46 17.87
N THR A 216 -1.22 28.20 18.25
CA THR A 216 -0.49 27.00 17.84
C THR A 216 -1.47 25.99 17.26
N HIS A 217 -1.11 25.38 16.14
CA HIS A 217 -1.85 24.24 15.57
C HIS A 217 -0.90 23.10 15.23
N GLU A 218 -1.37 21.88 15.44
CA GLU A 218 -0.74 20.68 14.93
C GLU A 218 -1.33 20.37 13.54
N ILE A 219 -0.48 20.25 12.55
CA ILE A 219 -0.86 19.97 11.16
C ILE A 219 -0.26 18.62 10.78
N ASP A 220 -1.10 17.64 10.53
CA ASP A 220 -0.68 16.32 10.07
C ASP A 220 -1.02 16.14 8.60
N LEU A 221 -0.01 15.77 7.82
CA LEU A 221 -0.14 15.42 6.41
C LEU A 221 0.08 13.91 6.26
N VAL A 222 -0.99 13.18 6.03
CA VAL A 222 -0.94 11.72 5.83
C VAL A 222 -0.86 11.43 4.34
N ILE A 223 0.31 11.04 3.87
CA ILE A 223 0.53 10.65 2.48
C ILE A 223 0.16 9.18 2.35
N ALA A 224 -0.90 8.89 1.62
CA ALA A 224 -1.37 7.52 1.43
C ALA A 224 -1.56 7.23 -0.06
N ASN A 225 -0.83 6.24 -0.56
CA ASN A 225 -0.98 5.72 -1.91
C ASN A 225 -1.46 4.28 -1.84
N THR A 226 -2.30 3.89 -2.79
CA THR A 226 -2.75 2.50 -2.90
C THR A 226 -1.55 1.56 -3.01
N GLY A 227 -1.48 0.58 -2.12
CA GLY A 227 -0.40 -0.42 -2.09
C GLY A 227 0.87 -0.02 -1.35
N PHE A 228 0.86 1.13 -0.66
CA PHE A 228 2.01 1.59 0.13
C PHE A 228 1.61 1.88 1.57
N THR A 229 2.57 1.76 2.49
CA THR A 229 2.37 2.17 3.89
C THR A 229 2.27 3.71 3.95
N PRO A 230 1.22 4.27 4.55
CA PRO A 230 1.10 5.71 4.72
C PRO A 230 2.26 6.30 5.52
N VAL A 231 2.65 7.51 5.17
CA VAL A 231 3.65 8.31 5.89
C VAL A 231 2.97 9.56 6.40
N THR A 232 3.15 9.87 7.68
CA THR A 232 2.63 11.10 8.29
C THR A 232 3.76 12.08 8.56
N TYR A 233 3.56 13.32 8.13
CA TYR A 233 4.41 14.46 8.46
C TYR A 233 3.65 15.35 9.43
N SER A 234 4.17 15.48 10.66
CA SER A 234 3.58 16.33 11.71
C SER A 234 4.31 17.65 11.81
N ILE A 235 3.57 18.74 11.79
CA ILE A 235 4.09 20.09 11.84
C ILE A 235 3.42 20.84 12.99
N ILE A 236 4.18 21.26 13.97
CA ILE A 236 3.69 22.19 15.01
C ILE A 236 3.94 23.61 14.50
N ALA A 237 2.89 24.30 14.10
CA ALA A 237 2.99 25.65 13.57
C ALA A 237 2.55 26.68 14.62
N VAL A 238 3.38 27.70 14.84
CA VAL A 238 3.18 28.73 15.88
C VAL A 238 3.31 30.12 15.29
N ARG A 239 2.31 30.97 15.53
CA ARG A 239 2.41 32.41 15.27
C ARG A 239 3.09 33.09 16.46
N THR A 240 4.23 33.78 16.24
CA THR A 240 5.04 34.38 17.31
C THR A 240 4.74 35.86 17.58
N SER A 241 4.16 36.60 16.63
CA SER A 241 3.75 37.99 16.80
C SER A 241 2.60 38.40 15.87
#